data_b0b237182099264743c62f8b15dc6b4e
#
_entry.id   b0b237182099264743c62f8b15dc6b4e
#
_cell.length_a   1.000
_cell.length_b   1.000
_cell.length_c   1.000
_cell.angle_alpha   90.00
_cell.angle_beta   90.00
_cell.angle_gamma   90.00
#
_symmetry.space_group_name_H-M   'P 1'
#
loop_
_entity.id
_entity.type
_entity.pdbx_description
1 polymer ?
#
loop_
_entity_poly.entity_id
_entity_poly.type
_entity_poly.pdbx_seq_one_letter_code
_entity_poly.pdbx_strand_id
1 'polypeptide(L)'
;TLISGKTSLNPPTNARFISVISAQDMFDAVIKEIDHADIFISVAAVADFKVKNPNEHKIKKSQKNLSIEFDETADILKSVAHRKNPPFCVGFAAESQDVEEYARKKRIEKGIPLIAANLVTEALNSDDNSLILIDDHGTKKLASSSKLEQARLLITHINRLIHNQ
;
A
#
# COMPACT_ATOMS: atom_id res chain seq x y z
N THR A 1 14.52 3.65 1.37
CA THR A 1 13.97 3.40 2.73
C THR A 1 12.82 2.42 2.66
N LEU A 2 12.80 1.42 3.55
CA LEU A 2 11.69 0.49 3.75
C LEU A 2 11.01 0.80 5.09
N ILE A 3 9.74 1.17 5.05
CA ILE A 3 8.89 1.37 6.24
C ILE A 3 7.94 0.17 6.31
N SER A 4 7.99 -0.61 7.38
CA SER A 4 7.18 -1.83 7.49
C SER A 4 6.67 -2.07 8.90
N GLY A 5 5.45 -2.56 8.97
CA GLY A 5 4.93 -3.21 10.16
C GLY A 5 5.68 -4.52 10.46
N LYS A 6 5.36 -5.15 11.57
CA LYS A 6 5.98 -6.41 11.98
C LYS A 6 5.68 -7.53 10.99
N THR A 7 6.72 -8.18 10.48
CA THR A 7 6.64 -9.37 9.62
C THR A 7 7.59 -10.45 10.13
N SER A 8 7.46 -11.68 9.60
CA SER A 8 8.42 -12.77 9.86
C SER A 8 9.67 -12.70 8.98
N LEU A 9 9.69 -11.82 7.99
CA LEU A 9 10.80 -11.68 7.06
C LEU A 9 11.85 -10.70 7.59
N ASN A 10 13.11 -11.01 7.37
CA ASN A 10 14.20 -10.09 7.66
C ASN A 10 14.18 -8.93 6.64
N PRO A 11 14.44 -7.69 7.08
CA PRO A 11 14.56 -6.56 6.16
C PRO A 11 15.76 -6.74 5.23
N PRO A 12 15.71 -6.19 4.01
CA PRO A 12 16.85 -6.20 3.10
C PRO A 12 18.06 -5.49 3.70
N THR A 13 19.24 -6.08 3.57
CA THR A 13 20.50 -5.54 4.15
C THR A 13 20.93 -4.19 3.55
N ASN A 14 20.54 -3.93 2.31
CA ASN A 14 20.91 -2.71 1.57
C ASN A 14 19.84 -1.60 1.62
N ALA A 15 18.84 -1.73 2.50
CA ALA A 15 17.80 -0.73 2.67
C ALA A 15 17.82 -0.15 4.09
N ARG A 16 17.62 1.16 4.21
CA ARG A 16 17.33 1.77 5.50
C ARG A 16 15.94 1.27 5.94
N PHE A 17 15.88 0.64 7.10
CA PHE A 17 14.66 0.02 7.63
C PHE A 17 14.08 0.84 8.78
N ILE A 18 12.79 1.12 8.72
CA ILE A 18 12.01 1.78 9.77
C ILE A 18 10.86 0.85 10.15
N SER A 19 10.90 0.33 11.38
CA SER A 19 9.85 -0.51 11.93
C SER A 19 8.75 0.34 12.54
N VAL A 20 7.49 -0.01 12.25
CA VAL A 20 6.30 0.67 12.77
C VAL A 20 5.31 -0.37 13.31
N ILE A 21 4.39 0.06 14.17
CA ILE A 21 3.41 -0.83 14.81
C ILE A 21 1.98 -0.46 14.38
N SER A 22 1.65 0.81 14.34
CA SER A 22 0.32 1.31 14.03
C SER A 22 0.26 2.00 12.67
N ALA A 23 -0.97 2.21 12.16
CA ALA A 23 -1.22 3.03 10.98
C ALA A 23 -0.71 4.46 11.16
N GLN A 24 -0.83 5.02 12.37
CA GLN A 24 -0.31 6.35 12.68
C GLN A 24 1.21 6.40 12.63
N ASP A 25 1.91 5.41 13.22
CA ASP A 25 3.37 5.35 13.15
C ASP A 25 3.85 5.27 11.69
N MET A 26 3.14 4.49 10.86
CA MET A 26 3.47 4.39 9.44
C MET A 26 3.25 5.71 8.71
N PHE A 27 2.13 6.38 8.97
CA PHE A 27 1.86 7.71 8.42
C PHE A 27 2.98 8.69 8.78
N ASP A 28 3.32 8.81 10.08
CA ASP A 28 4.33 9.75 10.57
C ASP A 28 5.73 9.44 9.98
N ALA A 29 6.08 8.15 9.90
CA ALA A 29 7.34 7.72 9.30
C ALA A 29 7.40 8.05 7.80
N VAL A 30 6.32 7.83 7.04
CA VAL A 30 6.24 8.17 5.62
C VAL A 30 6.37 9.69 5.43
N ILE A 31 5.59 10.49 6.17
CA ILE A 31 5.63 11.96 6.04
C ILE A 31 7.02 12.52 6.34
N LYS A 32 7.74 11.92 7.27
CA LYS A 32 9.12 12.35 7.62
C LYS A 32 10.14 12.06 6.51
N GLU A 33 9.97 10.97 5.76
CA GLU A 33 10.94 10.51 4.76
C GLU A 33 10.62 11.00 3.33
N ILE A 34 9.36 11.38 3.07
CA ILE A 34 8.84 11.52 1.71
C ILE A 34 9.45 12.69 0.92
N ASP A 35 9.92 13.73 1.58
CA ASP A 35 10.50 14.92 0.93
C ASP A 35 11.81 14.62 0.18
N HIS A 36 12.42 13.49 0.45
CA HIS A 36 13.66 13.03 -0.17
C HIS A 36 13.46 11.84 -1.11
N ALA A 37 12.21 11.50 -1.44
CA ALA A 37 11.87 10.35 -2.27
C ALA A 37 11.46 10.80 -3.68
N ASP A 38 12.05 10.16 -4.70
CA ASP A 38 11.63 10.32 -6.09
C ASP A 38 10.42 9.42 -6.41
N ILE A 39 10.33 8.27 -5.73
CA ILE A 39 9.29 7.27 -5.94
C ILE A 39 8.73 6.82 -4.58
N PHE A 40 7.43 6.77 -4.46
CA PHE A 40 6.72 6.21 -3.32
C PHE A 40 5.87 5.01 -3.73
N ILE A 41 6.16 3.83 -3.19
CA ILE A 41 5.43 2.60 -3.49
C ILE A 41 4.68 2.16 -2.23
N SER A 42 3.35 2.30 -2.22
CA SER A 42 2.47 1.95 -1.10
C SER A 42 1.92 0.53 -1.29
N VAL A 43 2.56 -0.44 -0.63
CA VAL A 43 2.19 -1.87 -0.71
C VAL A 43 1.46 -2.35 0.55
N ALA A 44 1.76 -1.74 1.70
CA ALA A 44 1.21 -2.18 2.98
C ALA A 44 -0.33 -2.07 3.02
N ALA A 45 -0.98 -3.13 3.49
CA ALA A 45 -2.39 -3.12 3.84
C ALA A 45 -2.59 -2.42 5.20
N VAL A 46 -2.78 -1.11 5.16
CA VAL A 46 -3.02 -0.30 6.36
C VAL A 46 -4.51 -0.36 6.70
N ALA A 47 -4.84 -0.52 7.98
CA ALA A 47 -6.23 -0.53 8.43
C ALA A 47 -6.89 0.85 8.20
N ASP A 48 -8.09 0.86 7.62
CA ASP A 48 -8.85 2.09 7.33
C ASP A 48 -9.47 2.70 8.60
N PHE A 49 -9.57 1.91 9.68
CA PHE A 49 -10.18 2.34 10.93
C PHE A 49 -9.32 1.99 12.14
N LYS A 50 -9.36 2.84 13.16
CA LYS A 50 -8.76 2.61 14.48
C LYS A 50 -9.81 2.78 15.57
N VAL A 51 -9.64 2.09 16.70
CA VAL A 51 -10.49 2.30 17.88
C VAL A 51 -10.31 3.74 18.37
N LYS A 52 -11.42 4.47 18.51
CA LYS A 52 -11.43 5.89 18.90
C LYS A 52 -10.84 6.12 20.29
N ASN A 53 -11.26 5.30 21.24
CA ASN A 53 -10.83 5.38 22.63
C ASN A 53 -10.28 4.02 23.08
N PRO A 54 -9.00 3.66 22.77
CA PRO A 54 -8.44 2.39 23.19
C PRO A 54 -8.31 2.34 24.71
N ASN A 55 -8.71 1.21 25.31
CA ASN A 55 -8.59 1.02 26.75
C ASN A 55 -7.22 0.37 27.04
N GLU A 56 -6.42 0.99 27.90
CA GLU A 56 -5.11 0.46 28.30
C GLU A 56 -5.23 -0.82 29.16
N HIS A 57 -6.39 -1.01 29.81
CA HIS A 57 -6.64 -2.15 30.68
C HIS A 57 -7.60 -3.15 30.05
N LYS A 58 -7.44 -4.42 30.44
CA LYS A 58 -8.32 -5.50 30.02
C LYS A 58 -9.78 -5.21 30.39
N ILE A 59 -10.66 -5.14 29.42
CA ILE A 59 -12.11 -4.97 29.62
C ILE A 59 -12.66 -6.24 30.27
N LYS A 60 -13.27 -6.09 31.45
CA LYS A 60 -13.90 -7.22 32.15
C LYS A 60 -15.23 -7.59 31.50
N LYS A 61 -15.53 -8.88 31.46
CA LYS A 61 -16.72 -9.50 30.83
C LYS A 61 -18.04 -9.19 31.60
N SER A 62 -18.18 -8.00 32.19
CA SER A 62 -19.32 -7.62 33.04
C SER A 62 -20.49 -7.02 32.26
N GLN A 63 -20.31 -6.66 30.99
CA GLN A 63 -21.35 -6.09 30.14
C GLN A 63 -21.84 -7.12 29.13
N LYS A 64 -23.17 -7.27 28.99
CA LYS A 64 -23.80 -8.16 28.02
C LYS A 64 -23.55 -7.72 26.57
N ASN A 65 -23.38 -6.41 26.34
CA ASN A 65 -23.08 -5.82 25.04
C ASN A 65 -21.89 -4.87 25.17
N LEU A 66 -20.90 -5.01 24.26
CA LEU A 66 -19.79 -4.08 24.13
C LEU A 66 -19.96 -3.33 22.81
N SER A 67 -20.05 -1.99 22.88
CA SER A 67 -20.02 -1.12 21.71
C SER A 67 -18.62 -0.51 21.59
N ILE A 68 -18.02 -0.55 20.41
CA ILE A 68 -16.72 0.04 20.12
C ILE A 68 -16.91 1.07 19.01
N GLU A 69 -16.50 2.32 19.28
CA GLU A 69 -16.46 3.37 18.27
C GLU A 69 -15.13 3.34 17.53
N PHE A 70 -15.19 3.61 16.23
CA PHE A 70 -14.02 3.68 15.37
C PHE A 70 -13.90 5.07 14.74
N ASP A 71 -12.66 5.54 14.60
CA ASP A 71 -12.30 6.70 13.77
C ASP A 71 -11.58 6.21 12.51
N GLU A 72 -11.70 6.94 11.42
CA GLU A 72 -10.93 6.70 10.20
C GLU A 72 -9.43 6.95 10.45
N THR A 73 -8.59 6.17 9.82
CA THR A 73 -7.14 6.41 9.78
C THR A 73 -6.79 7.32 8.61
N ALA A 74 -5.64 7.98 8.70
CA ALA A 74 -5.16 8.80 7.59
C ALA A 74 -4.82 7.92 6.38
N ASP A 75 -5.30 8.32 5.21
CA ASP A 75 -4.94 7.70 3.94
C ASP A 75 -3.54 8.14 3.53
N ILE A 76 -2.55 7.31 3.79
CA ILE A 76 -1.13 7.61 3.56
C ILE A 76 -0.86 7.92 2.09
N LEU A 77 -1.33 7.05 1.19
CA LEU A 77 -1.08 7.20 -0.25
C LEU A 77 -1.72 8.47 -0.81
N LYS A 78 -2.97 8.74 -0.45
CA LYS A 78 -3.67 9.96 -0.86
C LYS A 78 -2.99 11.21 -0.29
N SER A 79 -2.57 11.16 0.98
CA SER A 79 -1.86 12.27 1.63
C SER A 79 -0.53 12.61 0.95
N VAL A 80 0.21 11.59 0.49
CA VAL A 80 1.45 11.78 -0.26
C VAL A 80 1.18 12.30 -1.67
N ALA A 81 0.23 11.70 -2.38
CA ALA A 81 -0.08 12.06 -3.77
C ALA A 81 -0.59 13.50 -3.94
N HIS A 82 -1.22 14.07 -2.90
CA HIS A 82 -1.76 15.43 -2.92
C HIS A 82 -0.81 16.49 -2.35
N ARG A 83 0.47 16.18 -2.13
CA ARG A 83 1.48 17.16 -1.74
C ARG A 83 1.75 18.14 -2.90
N LYS A 84 2.31 19.31 -2.59
CA LYS A 84 2.66 20.32 -3.60
C LYS A 84 3.64 19.79 -4.65
N ASN A 85 4.60 18.97 -4.21
CA ASN A 85 5.59 18.30 -5.06
C ASN A 85 5.59 16.79 -4.67
N PRO A 86 4.65 16.00 -5.17
CA PRO A 86 4.59 14.60 -4.82
C PRO A 86 5.68 13.80 -5.56
N PRO A 87 6.24 12.74 -4.95
CA PRO A 87 7.03 11.76 -5.68
C PRO A 87 6.16 11.02 -6.70
N PHE A 88 6.75 10.21 -7.57
CA PHE A 88 6.00 9.28 -8.39
C PHE A 88 5.32 8.22 -7.51
N CYS A 89 4.00 8.33 -7.34
CA CYS A 89 3.25 7.48 -6.42
C CYS A 89 2.73 6.21 -7.10
N VAL A 90 2.95 5.07 -6.46
CA VAL A 90 2.44 3.76 -6.87
C VAL A 90 1.57 3.18 -5.77
N GLY A 91 0.32 2.86 -6.09
CA GLY A 91 -0.58 2.16 -5.18
C GLY A 91 -0.65 0.65 -5.46
N PHE A 92 -1.08 -0.11 -4.47
CA PHE A 92 -1.45 -1.50 -4.62
C PHE A 92 -2.93 -1.71 -4.28
N ALA A 93 -3.59 -2.57 -5.05
CA ALA A 93 -4.96 -2.99 -4.80
C ALA A 93 -5.03 -4.52 -4.85
N ALA A 94 -5.60 -5.10 -3.80
CA ALA A 94 -5.91 -6.52 -3.74
C ALA A 94 -7.44 -6.66 -3.70
N GLU A 95 -8.02 -7.16 -4.79
CA GLU A 95 -9.45 -7.17 -5.00
C GLU A 95 -9.94 -8.63 -5.12
N SER A 96 -11.18 -8.87 -4.72
CA SER A 96 -11.79 -10.21 -4.80
C SER A 96 -12.50 -10.48 -6.12
N GLN A 97 -12.90 -9.43 -6.84
CA GLN A 97 -13.60 -9.46 -8.12
C GLN A 97 -13.38 -8.13 -8.87
N ASP A 98 -13.64 -8.10 -10.17
CA ASP A 98 -13.59 -6.89 -11.01
C ASP A 98 -12.33 -6.04 -10.80
N VAL A 99 -11.19 -6.73 -10.66
CA VAL A 99 -9.88 -6.16 -10.25
C VAL A 99 -9.52 -4.93 -11.04
N GLU A 100 -9.69 -4.97 -12.37
CA GLU A 100 -9.30 -3.87 -13.25
C GLU A 100 -10.16 -2.63 -13.04
N GLU A 101 -11.48 -2.81 -12.89
CA GLU A 101 -12.43 -1.71 -12.69
C GLU A 101 -12.21 -1.03 -11.34
N TYR A 102 -12.15 -1.81 -10.25
CA TYR A 102 -11.92 -1.27 -8.90
C TYR A 102 -10.55 -0.61 -8.77
N ALA A 103 -9.52 -1.21 -9.33
CA ALA A 103 -8.18 -0.63 -9.30
C ALA A 103 -8.12 0.70 -10.10
N ARG A 104 -8.76 0.77 -11.27
CA ARG A 104 -8.85 2.00 -12.08
C ARG A 104 -9.55 3.12 -11.30
N LYS A 105 -10.70 2.81 -10.67
CA LYS A 105 -11.43 3.76 -9.84
C LYS A 105 -10.56 4.26 -8.68
N LYS A 106 -9.93 3.34 -7.97
CA LYS A 106 -9.03 3.66 -6.84
C LYS A 106 -7.84 4.52 -7.25
N ARG A 107 -7.23 4.25 -8.43
CA ARG A 107 -6.16 5.07 -8.99
C ARG A 107 -6.58 6.53 -9.15
N ILE A 108 -7.76 6.75 -9.74
CA ILE A 108 -8.32 8.09 -9.98
C ILE A 108 -8.65 8.77 -8.65
N GLU A 109 -9.32 8.09 -7.73
CA GLU A 109 -9.70 8.62 -6.41
C GLU A 109 -8.49 9.03 -5.55
N LYS A 110 -7.40 8.28 -5.67
CA LYS A 110 -6.13 8.59 -4.95
C LYS A 110 -5.29 9.64 -5.68
N GLY A 111 -5.58 9.93 -6.95
CA GLY A 111 -4.81 10.87 -7.77
C GLY A 111 -3.38 10.40 -8.05
N ILE A 112 -3.19 9.10 -8.30
CA ILE A 112 -1.86 8.50 -8.51
C ILE A 112 -1.62 8.09 -9.95
N PRO A 113 -0.37 8.18 -10.47
CA PRO A 113 -0.06 7.84 -11.85
C PRO A 113 -0.13 6.34 -12.14
N LEU A 114 0.11 5.48 -11.16
CA LEU A 114 0.17 4.02 -11.35
C LEU A 114 -0.48 3.28 -10.18
N ILE A 115 -1.26 2.25 -10.48
CA ILE A 115 -1.70 1.26 -9.52
C ILE A 115 -1.37 -0.15 -10.01
N ALA A 116 -0.83 -0.99 -9.13
CA ALA A 116 -0.63 -2.42 -9.34
C ALA A 116 -1.76 -3.18 -8.62
N ALA A 117 -2.46 -4.03 -9.33
CA ALA A 117 -3.59 -4.77 -8.78
C ALA A 117 -3.45 -6.28 -8.98
N ASN A 118 -4.02 -7.06 -8.08
CA ASN A 118 -4.09 -8.51 -8.20
C ASN A 118 -5.36 -9.06 -7.56
N LEU A 119 -5.69 -10.33 -7.89
CA LEU A 119 -6.72 -11.09 -7.19
C LEU A 119 -6.19 -11.57 -5.83
N VAL A 120 -6.94 -11.29 -4.76
CA VAL A 120 -6.60 -11.74 -3.39
C VAL A 120 -6.43 -13.26 -3.34
N THR A 121 -7.30 -14.01 -4.03
CA THR A 121 -7.31 -15.47 -4.05
C THR A 121 -6.06 -16.08 -4.69
N GLU A 122 -5.41 -15.38 -5.61
CA GLU A 122 -4.20 -15.84 -6.28
C GLU A 122 -2.92 -15.43 -5.54
N ALA A 123 -2.97 -14.30 -4.81
CA ALA A 123 -1.80 -13.73 -4.13
C ALA A 123 -1.57 -14.29 -2.72
N LEU A 124 -2.63 -14.71 -2.03
CA LEU A 124 -2.54 -15.24 -0.68
C LEU A 124 -2.03 -16.70 -0.72
N ASN A 125 -0.96 -16.95 0.06
CA ASN A 125 -0.34 -18.28 0.20
C ASN A 125 0.29 -18.87 -1.07
N SER A 126 0.58 -18.04 -2.10
CA SER A 126 1.34 -18.43 -3.28
C SER A 126 2.66 -17.67 -3.36
N ASP A 127 3.72 -18.33 -3.82
CA ASP A 127 4.98 -17.68 -4.16
C ASP A 127 4.91 -16.97 -5.52
N ASP A 128 3.97 -17.38 -6.37
CA ASP A 128 3.66 -16.77 -7.65
C ASP A 128 2.55 -15.73 -7.52
N ASN A 129 2.58 -14.74 -8.38
CA ASN A 129 1.58 -13.69 -8.47
C ASN A 129 1.42 -13.24 -9.93
N SER A 130 0.29 -12.60 -10.22
CA SER A 130 0.01 -11.94 -11.48
C SER A 130 -0.47 -10.52 -11.20
N LEU A 131 0.29 -9.51 -11.62
CA LEU A 131 -0.08 -8.12 -11.45
C LEU A 131 -0.74 -7.55 -12.72
N ILE A 132 -1.72 -6.72 -12.50
CA ILE A 132 -2.32 -5.85 -13.51
C ILE A 132 -1.86 -4.43 -13.19
N LEU A 133 -1.10 -3.83 -14.09
CA LEU A 133 -0.61 -2.45 -13.99
C LEU A 133 -1.57 -1.53 -14.74
N ILE A 134 -2.04 -0.48 -14.09
CA ILE A 134 -2.98 0.49 -14.66
C ILE A 134 -2.43 1.89 -14.49
N ASP A 135 -2.21 2.58 -15.62
CA ASP A 135 -1.71 3.95 -15.72
C ASP A 135 -2.57 4.77 -16.69
N ASP A 136 -2.10 5.96 -17.08
CA ASP A 136 -2.80 6.83 -18.05
C ASP A 136 -2.76 6.30 -19.49
N HIS A 137 -1.83 5.40 -19.80
CA HIS A 137 -1.73 4.77 -21.12
C HIS A 137 -2.60 3.52 -21.26
N GLY A 138 -3.16 3.01 -20.15
CA GLY A 138 -4.09 1.88 -20.16
C GLY A 138 -3.76 0.79 -19.12
N THR A 139 -4.01 -0.46 -19.52
CA THR A 139 -3.85 -1.63 -18.67
C THR A 139 -2.81 -2.56 -19.27
N LYS A 140 -1.86 -3.02 -18.42
CA LYS A 140 -0.88 -4.04 -18.77
C LYS A 140 -0.98 -5.21 -17.79
N LYS A 141 -1.35 -6.38 -18.27
CA LYS A 141 -1.34 -7.63 -17.50
C LYS A 141 0.05 -8.26 -17.58
N LEU A 142 0.64 -8.54 -16.43
CA LEU A 142 1.90 -9.29 -16.32
C LEU A 142 1.58 -10.78 -16.27
N ALA A 143 2.38 -11.59 -16.94
CA ALA A 143 2.27 -13.05 -16.84
C ALA A 143 2.57 -13.50 -15.40
N SER A 144 1.92 -14.56 -14.94
CA SER A 144 2.18 -15.14 -13.62
C SER A 144 3.65 -15.53 -13.49
N SER A 145 4.28 -15.10 -12.41
CA SER A 145 5.67 -15.40 -12.09
C SER A 145 5.94 -15.15 -10.60
N SER A 146 7.15 -15.44 -10.13
CA SER A 146 7.53 -15.21 -8.73
C SER A 146 7.34 -13.75 -8.33
N LYS A 147 7.05 -13.51 -7.05
CA LYS A 147 6.91 -12.14 -6.48
C LYS A 147 8.13 -11.25 -6.77
N LEU A 148 9.33 -11.83 -6.79
CA LEU A 148 10.55 -11.11 -7.13
C LEU A 148 10.55 -10.65 -8.60
N GLU A 149 10.13 -11.51 -9.51
CA GLU A 149 10.04 -11.15 -10.94
C GLU A 149 8.94 -10.13 -11.19
N GLN A 150 7.77 -10.26 -10.54
CA GLN A 150 6.72 -9.24 -10.58
C GLN A 150 7.24 -7.88 -10.11
N ALA A 151 8.03 -7.86 -9.03
CA ALA A 151 8.63 -6.62 -8.52
C ALA A 151 9.60 -5.99 -9.53
N ARG A 152 10.44 -6.79 -10.21
CA ARG A 152 11.35 -6.32 -11.26
C ARG A 152 10.60 -5.74 -12.45
N LEU A 153 9.55 -6.42 -12.90
CA LEU A 153 8.69 -5.96 -14.01
C LEU A 153 7.97 -4.65 -13.64
N LEU A 154 7.49 -4.52 -12.40
CA LEU A 154 6.89 -3.28 -11.90
C LEU A 154 7.89 -2.14 -11.90
N ILE A 155 9.11 -2.33 -11.38
CA ILE A 155 10.16 -1.29 -11.36
C ILE A 155 10.54 -0.90 -12.79
N THR A 156 10.66 -1.86 -13.70
CA THR A 156 10.92 -1.58 -15.13
C THR A 156 9.81 -0.73 -15.74
N HIS A 157 8.54 -1.00 -15.39
CA HIS A 157 7.40 -0.22 -15.86
C HIS A 157 7.40 1.21 -15.29
N ILE A 158 7.67 1.36 -13.99
CA ILE A 158 7.82 2.68 -13.32
C ILE A 158 8.91 3.50 -14.01
N ASN A 159 10.08 2.91 -14.23
CA ASN A 159 11.20 3.58 -14.89
C ASN A 159 10.82 4.11 -16.29
N ARG A 160 10.08 3.31 -17.06
CA ARG A 160 9.57 3.72 -18.37
C ARG A 160 8.61 4.91 -18.26
N LEU A 161 7.69 4.90 -17.28
CA LEU A 161 6.72 6.00 -17.10
C LEU A 161 7.39 7.31 -16.68
N ILE A 162 8.45 7.26 -15.87
CA ILE A 162 9.17 8.44 -15.42
C ILE A 162 10.02 9.05 -16.55
N HIS A 163 10.62 8.24 -17.43
CA HIS A 163 11.57 8.72 -18.46
C HIS A 163 10.91 8.99 -19.82
N ASN A 164 9.66 8.61 -20.03
CA ASN A 164 8.92 8.84 -21.27
C ASN A 164 7.85 9.94 -21.13
N GLN A 165 7.95 10.76 -20.08
CA GLN A 165 7.13 11.97 -19.90
C GLN A 165 7.70 13.16 -20.64
#